data_c8c5cf00ff6a6b447122f1f4bf80e502
#
_entry.id   c8c5cf00ff6a6b447122f1f4bf80e502
#
_cell.length_a   1.000
_cell.length_b   1.000
_cell.length_c   1.000
_cell.angle_alpha   90.00
_cell.angle_beta   90.00
_cell.angle_gamma   90.00
#
_symmetry.space_group_name_H-M   'P 1'
#
loop_
_entity.id
_entity.type
_entity.pdbx_description
1 polymer ?
#
loop_
_entity_poly.entity_id
_entity_poly.type
_entity_poly.pdbx_seq_one_letter_code
_entity_poly.pdbx_strand_id
1 'polypeptide(L)'
;MGAADSAFGEAGGSRLVARQLEKSYGSRKVVHDVSLTVNKGEVVGLLGPNGAGKTTSFYMIVGLVRADGGHISIDGQSVEHMPIHRRSSLGLSYLPQEASIFRKLTVEENVRAVLELQRTPEGKTLGRKVIEERLSGLLQDLRVDHLRDSSALALSGGERRRVEIARALATQPRFILLDEPFAGIDPIAVIEIQRIVSFLKGRGIGVLITDHNVRETLGICDHAYIISEGRVLAKGTPAEIVDNAEVRRVYLGEHFRM
;
A
#
# COMPACT_ATOMS: atom_id res chain seq x y z
N MET A 1 20.00 -4.11 28.32
CA MET A 1 19.42 -5.41 27.96
C MET A 1 18.05 -5.52 28.60
N GLY A 2 16.97 -5.51 27.79
CA GLY A 2 15.64 -5.94 28.20
C GLY A 2 14.70 -4.86 28.68
N ALA A 3 13.74 -4.43 27.84
CA ALA A 3 12.36 -4.07 28.18
C ALA A 3 11.60 -3.31 27.09
N ALA A 4 11.89 -3.55 25.81
CA ALA A 4 11.13 -2.91 24.71
C ALA A 4 10.43 -3.93 23.76
N ASP A 5 10.50 -5.23 24.06
CA ASP A 5 10.09 -6.30 23.14
C ASP A 5 8.67 -6.85 23.37
N SER A 6 7.91 -6.29 24.34
CA SER A 6 6.59 -6.86 24.71
C SER A 6 5.36 -6.08 24.24
N ALA A 7 5.52 -5.06 23.39
CA ALA A 7 4.39 -4.20 22.96
C ALA A 7 3.74 -4.62 21.62
N PHE A 8 4.23 -5.66 20.97
CA PHE A 8 3.63 -6.18 19.72
C PHE A 8 2.94 -7.51 20.00
N GLY A 9 1.73 -7.41 20.57
CA GLY A 9 0.89 -8.56 20.89
C GLY A 9 0.75 -9.54 19.73
N GLU A 10 0.89 -10.84 20.05
CA GLU A 10 0.61 -11.97 19.18
C GLU A 10 -0.91 -12.06 18.92
N ALA A 11 -1.42 -11.23 18.01
CA ALA A 11 -2.69 -11.50 17.37
C ALA A 11 -2.41 -12.38 16.14
N GLY A 12 -2.97 -13.59 16.09
CA GLY A 12 -2.75 -14.62 15.06
C GLY A 12 -3.23 -14.25 13.64
N GLY A 13 -2.81 -13.11 13.11
CA GLY A 13 -3.14 -12.58 11.77
C GLY A 13 -1.89 -12.32 10.93
N SER A 14 -2.08 -12.22 9.61
CA SER A 14 -1.02 -11.88 8.66
C SER A 14 -0.47 -10.48 8.95
N ARG A 15 0.86 -10.31 8.91
CA ARG A 15 1.56 -9.04 9.24
C ARG A 15 2.69 -8.74 8.26
N LEU A 16 2.74 -7.48 7.84
CA LEU A 16 3.89 -6.87 7.17
C LEU A 16 4.64 -6.04 8.21
N VAL A 17 5.90 -6.34 8.43
CA VAL A 17 6.73 -5.68 9.46
C VAL A 17 8.00 -5.14 8.83
N ALA A 18 8.30 -3.88 9.12
CA ALA A 18 9.59 -3.27 8.87
C ALA A 18 10.20 -2.86 10.22
N ARG A 19 11.47 -3.19 10.46
CA ARG A 19 12.17 -2.87 11.70
C ARG A 19 13.49 -2.18 11.41
N GLN A 20 13.74 -1.05 12.05
CA GLN A 20 15.00 -0.32 12.05
C GLN A 20 15.58 -0.13 10.65
N LEU A 21 14.73 0.24 9.68
CA LEU A 21 15.17 0.47 8.31
C LEU A 21 16.15 1.63 8.25
N GLU A 22 17.22 1.41 7.47
CA GLU A 22 18.27 2.38 7.22
C GLU A 22 18.52 2.53 5.73
N LYS A 23 18.80 3.78 5.29
CA LYS A 23 19.19 4.06 3.90
C LYS A 23 20.05 5.29 3.80
N SER A 24 21.14 5.16 3.04
CA SER A 24 22.04 6.25 2.65
C SER A 24 22.15 6.35 1.13
N TYR A 25 22.30 7.56 0.63
CA TYR A 25 22.65 7.85 -0.75
C TYR A 25 23.96 8.67 -0.74
N GLY A 26 25.06 8.05 -1.16
CA GLY A 26 26.40 8.60 -0.98
C GLY A 26 26.70 8.86 0.51
N SER A 27 27.10 10.06 0.86
CA SER A 27 27.37 10.46 2.26
C SER A 27 26.12 10.85 3.06
N ARG A 28 24.93 10.98 2.41
CA ARG A 28 23.70 11.43 3.08
C ARG A 28 22.88 10.24 3.54
N LYS A 29 22.74 10.06 4.85
CA LYS A 29 21.78 9.12 5.43
C LYS A 29 20.39 9.78 5.41
N VAL A 30 19.42 9.14 4.73
CA VAL A 30 18.05 9.68 4.55
C VAL A 30 17.00 8.94 5.37
N VAL A 31 17.28 7.68 5.73
CA VAL A 31 16.49 6.89 6.66
C VAL A 31 17.45 6.38 7.73
N HIS A 32 17.18 6.72 8.98
CA HIS A 32 18.05 6.45 10.11
C HIS A 32 17.59 5.27 10.96
N ASP A 33 16.27 5.20 11.21
CA ASP A 33 15.61 4.16 11.99
C ASP A 33 14.11 4.29 11.78
N VAL A 34 13.57 3.55 10.82
CA VAL A 34 12.14 3.52 10.57
C VAL A 34 11.61 2.13 10.84
N SER A 35 10.68 2.05 11.80
CA SER A 35 9.98 0.81 12.16
C SER A 35 8.48 1.01 12.04
N LEU A 36 7.81 0.09 11.33
CA LEU A 36 6.35 0.11 11.19
C LEU A 36 5.80 -1.32 11.03
N THR A 37 4.51 -1.45 11.29
CA THR A 37 3.78 -2.70 11.11
C THR A 37 2.44 -2.40 10.44
N VAL A 38 2.03 -3.26 9.53
CA VAL A 38 0.69 -3.28 8.93
C VAL A 38 0.08 -4.65 9.19
N ASN A 39 -1.06 -4.69 9.84
CA ASN A 39 -1.80 -5.92 10.06
C ASN A 39 -2.80 -6.18 8.93
N LYS A 40 -3.19 -7.43 8.77
CA LYS A 40 -4.27 -7.81 7.86
C LYS A 40 -5.56 -7.04 8.21
N GLY A 41 -6.21 -6.45 7.20
CA GLY A 41 -7.46 -5.69 7.39
C GLY A 41 -7.27 -4.35 8.11
N GLU A 42 -6.05 -3.83 8.16
CA GLU A 42 -5.72 -2.53 8.74
C GLU A 42 -5.29 -1.55 7.64
N VAL A 43 -5.65 -0.28 7.79
CA VAL A 43 -5.19 0.82 6.94
C VAL A 43 -4.19 1.66 7.73
N VAL A 44 -2.97 1.72 7.24
CA VAL A 44 -1.85 2.44 7.89
C VAL A 44 -1.35 3.57 7.00
N GLY A 45 -1.26 4.77 7.55
CA GLY A 45 -0.67 5.95 6.91
C GLY A 45 0.83 6.07 7.20
N LEU A 46 1.65 6.37 6.19
CA LEU A 46 3.05 6.74 6.32
C LEU A 46 3.21 8.20 5.89
N LEU A 47 3.19 9.12 6.83
CA LEU A 47 3.07 10.55 6.63
C LEU A 47 4.29 11.30 7.14
N GLY A 48 4.40 12.60 6.86
CA GLY A 48 5.47 13.48 7.32
C GLY A 48 5.87 14.52 6.28
N PRO A 49 6.73 15.47 6.60
CA PRO A 49 7.15 16.55 5.69
C PRO A 49 7.96 16.03 4.49
N ASN A 50 8.15 16.91 3.50
CA ASN A 50 8.98 16.61 2.35
C ASN A 50 10.43 16.36 2.77
N GLY A 51 11.06 15.35 2.16
CA GLY A 51 12.44 14.96 2.50
C GLY A 51 12.59 14.18 3.82
N ALA A 52 11.50 13.87 4.52
CA ALA A 52 11.54 13.12 5.78
C ALA A 52 11.99 11.65 5.65
N GLY A 53 12.04 11.11 4.43
CA GLY A 53 12.41 9.70 4.19
C GLY A 53 11.22 8.77 3.93
N LYS A 54 9.97 9.29 3.83
CA LYS A 54 8.74 8.50 3.59
C LYS A 54 8.85 7.61 2.35
N THR A 55 9.03 8.23 1.18
CA THR A 55 9.09 7.53 -0.11
C THR A 55 10.23 6.50 -0.14
N THR A 56 11.39 6.84 0.45
CA THR A 56 12.51 5.89 0.56
C THR A 56 12.14 4.69 1.42
N SER A 57 11.53 4.92 2.60
CA SER A 57 11.08 3.84 3.50
C SER A 57 10.01 2.97 2.84
N PHE A 58 9.06 3.60 2.18
CA PHE A 58 8.01 2.93 1.43
C PHE A 58 8.59 2.06 0.30
N TYR A 59 9.53 2.58 -0.50
CA TYR A 59 10.15 1.84 -1.60
C TYR A 59 11.06 0.71 -1.11
N MET A 60 11.66 0.83 0.07
CA MET A 60 12.36 -0.30 0.69
C MET A 60 11.39 -1.44 1.03
N ILE A 61 10.19 -1.12 1.53
CA ILE A 61 9.15 -2.11 1.85
C ILE A 61 8.59 -2.73 0.57
N VAL A 62 8.35 -1.94 -0.48
CA VAL A 62 7.94 -2.44 -1.82
C VAL A 62 8.99 -3.37 -2.43
N GLY A 63 10.28 -3.08 -2.21
CA GLY A 63 11.41 -3.78 -2.83
C GLY A 63 11.94 -3.12 -4.10
N LEU A 64 11.63 -1.83 -4.30
CA LEU A 64 12.19 -0.98 -5.36
C LEU A 64 13.55 -0.39 -4.97
N VAL A 65 13.76 -0.16 -3.67
CA VAL A 65 15.01 0.32 -3.10
C VAL A 65 15.51 -0.73 -2.10
N ARG A 66 16.79 -1.05 -2.17
CA ARG A 66 17.42 -1.94 -1.20
C ARG A 66 17.72 -1.17 0.09
N ALA A 67 17.30 -1.70 1.24
CA ALA A 67 17.71 -1.20 2.53
C ALA A 67 19.21 -1.46 2.77
N ASP A 68 19.88 -0.52 3.45
CA ASP A 68 21.27 -0.68 3.87
C ASP A 68 21.36 -1.35 5.24
N GLY A 69 20.29 -1.24 6.06
CA GLY A 69 20.14 -1.88 7.35
C GLY A 69 18.68 -2.10 7.70
N GLY A 70 18.45 -2.86 8.76
CA GLY A 70 17.13 -3.21 9.24
C GLY A 70 16.58 -4.50 8.64
N HIS A 71 15.30 -4.78 8.93
CA HIS A 71 14.65 -6.04 8.56
C HIS A 71 13.25 -5.80 8.03
N ILE A 72 12.86 -6.53 6.98
CA ILE A 72 11.48 -6.49 6.44
C ILE A 72 11.00 -7.93 6.37
N SER A 73 9.79 -8.18 6.91
CA SER A 73 9.18 -9.51 6.85
C SER A 73 7.69 -9.45 6.51
N ILE A 74 7.22 -10.50 5.84
CA ILE A 74 5.81 -10.79 5.58
C ILE A 74 5.50 -12.11 6.26
N ASP A 75 4.63 -12.09 7.28
CA ASP A 75 4.28 -13.26 8.10
C ASP A 75 5.51 -13.98 8.68
N GLY A 76 6.49 -13.22 9.14
CA GLY A 76 7.73 -13.74 9.69
C GLY A 76 8.77 -14.16 8.64
N GLN A 77 8.40 -14.23 7.36
CA GLN A 77 9.35 -14.52 6.30
C GLN A 77 10.13 -13.26 5.90
N SER A 78 11.44 -13.29 6.02
CA SER A 78 12.36 -12.22 5.61
C SER A 78 12.28 -11.94 4.12
N VAL A 79 12.15 -10.65 3.75
CA VAL A 79 12.00 -10.23 2.35
C VAL A 79 12.93 -9.08 1.94
N GLU A 80 13.78 -8.56 2.83
CA GLU A 80 14.62 -7.38 2.57
C GLU A 80 15.54 -7.53 1.36
N HIS A 81 15.96 -8.74 1.03
CA HIS A 81 16.79 -9.03 -0.14
C HIS A 81 16.00 -9.56 -1.34
N MET A 82 14.66 -9.69 -1.19
CA MET A 82 13.82 -10.17 -2.27
C MET A 82 13.41 -9.02 -3.20
N PRO A 83 13.50 -9.20 -4.53
CA PRO A 83 12.97 -8.25 -5.49
C PRO A 83 11.43 -8.24 -5.45
N ILE A 84 10.83 -7.14 -5.95
CA ILE A 84 9.39 -6.90 -5.89
C ILE A 84 8.53 -8.09 -6.37
N HIS A 85 8.91 -8.77 -7.45
CA HIS A 85 8.14 -9.91 -7.97
C HIS A 85 8.11 -11.10 -7.01
N ARG A 86 9.17 -11.32 -6.22
CA ARG A 86 9.19 -12.34 -5.16
C ARG A 86 8.34 -11.93 -3.97
N ARG A 87 8.34 -10.64 -3.59
CA ARG A 87 7.44 -10.13 -2.54
C ARG A 87 5.99 -10.22 -2.98
N SER A 88 5.69 -10.02 -4.27
CA SER A 88 4.35 -10.20 -4.83
C SER A 88 3.86 -11.66 -4.68
N SER A 89 4.72 -12.65 -4.91
CA SER A 89 4.38 -14.06 -4.68
C SER A 89 4.07 -14.37 -3.20
N LEU A 90 4.54 -13.54 -2.27
CA LEU A 90 4.22 -13.60 -0.84
C LEU A 90 3.00 -12.74 -0.45
N GLY A 91 2.25 -12.24 -1.44
CA GLY A 91 1.03 -11.50 -1.21
C GLY A 91 1.21 -9.99 -0.97
N LEU A 92 2.32 -9.38 -1.40
CA LEU A 92 2.52 -7.94 -1.40
C LEU A 92 2.21 -7.36 -2.78
N SER A 93 1.22 -6.48 -2.89
CA SER A 93 0.93 -5.74 -4.13
C SER A 93 1.32 -4.28 -3.98
N TYR A 94 1.72 -3.67 -5.10
CA TYR A 94 2.09 -2.26 -5.16
C TYR A 94 1.32 -1.55 -6.27
N LEU A 95 0.72 -0.43 -5.92
CA LEU A 95 0.02 0.47 -6.84
C LEU A 95 0.74 1.82 -6.85
N PRO A 96 1.48 2.12 -7.92
CA PRO A 96 2.21 3.39 -8.05
C PRO A 96 1.27 4.59 -8.18
N GLN A 97 1.83 5.78 -7.98
CA GLN A 97 1.16 7.05 -8.23
C GLN A 97 0.78 7.18 -9.71
N GLU A 98 1.72 6.86 -10.61
CA GLU A 98 1.48 6.89 -12.04
C GLU A 98 0.62 5.71 -12.50
N ALA A 99 -0.18 5.94 -13.53
CA ALA A 99 -1.03 4.92 -14.12
C ALA A 99 -0.21 3.72 -14.63
N SER A 100 -0.48 2.54 -14.07
CA SER A 100 0.21 1.29 -14.37
C SER A 100 -0.55 0.38 -15.35
N ILE A 101 -1.69 0.85 -15.86
CA ILE A 101 -2.56 0.07 -16.77
C ILE A 101 -1.87 -0.25 -18.10
N PHE A 102 -2.11 -1.43 -18.64
CA PHE A 102 -1.67 -1.80 -20.00
C PHE A 102 -2.54 -1.09 -21.04
N ARG A 103 -2.07 0.05 -21.50
CA ARG A 103 -2.86 1.02 -22.29
C ARG A 103 -3.45 0.46 -23.57
N LYS A 104 -2.79 -0.52 -24.23
CA LYS A 104 -3.22 -1.14 -25.48
C LYS A 104 -4.18 -2.31 -25.32
N LEU A 105 -4.41 -2.73 -24.08
CA LEU A 105 -5.30 -3.84 -23.76
C LEU A 105 -6.69 -3.34 -23.36
N THR A 106 -7.69 -4.19 -23.48
CA THR A 106 -9.03 -3.97 -22.93
C THR A 106 -9.01 -4.10 -21.39
N VAL A 107 -10.11 -3.76 -20.74
CA VAL A 107 -10.28 -3.96 -19.29
C VAL A 107 -10.16 -5.45 -18.94
N GLU A 108 -10.83 -6.31 -19.69
CA GLU A 108 -10.71 -7.76 -19.51
C GLU A 108 -9.27 -8.24 -19.65
N GLU A 109 -8.61 -7.88 -20.73
CA GLU A 109 -7.23 -8.32 -21.02
C GLU A 109 -6.25 -7.86 -19.95
N ASN A 110 -6.43 -6.67 -19.38
CA ASN A 110 -5.62 -6.15 -18.28
C ASN A 110 -5.66 -7.06 -17.06
N VAL A 111 -6.83 -7.53 -16.66
CA VAL A 111 -7.00 -8.39 -15.48
C VAL A 111 -6.64 -9.84 -15.82
N ARG A 112 -7.06 -10.32 -16.97
CA ARG A 112 -6.77 -11.68 -17.48
C ARG A 112 -5.27 -11.96 -17.55
N ALA A 113 -4.48 -11.02 -18.07
CA ALA A 113 -3.03 -11.16 -18.17
C ALA A 113 -2.36 -11.49 -16.82
N VAL A 114 -2.88 -10.93 -15.73
CA VAL A 114 -2.36 -11.23 -14.39
C VAL A 114 -2.89 -12.56 -13.86
N LEU A 115 -4.17 -12.90 -14.12
CA LEU A 115 -4.77 -14.17 -13.70
C LEU A 115 -4.08 -15.38 -14.36
N GLU A 116 -3.69 -15.27 -15.64
CA GLU A 116 -2.98 -16.32 -16.38
C GLU A 116 -1.58 -16.62 -15.81
N LEU A 117 -0.95 -15.65 -15.15
CA LEU A 117 0.32 -15.84 -14.47
C LEU A 117 0.17 -16.52 -13.10
N GLN A 118 -1.05 -16.56 -12.54
CA GLN A 118 -1.25 -17.17 -11.23
C GLN A 118 -1.11 -18.69 -11.29
N ARG A 119 -0.73 -19.25 -10.16
CA ARG A 119 -0.55 -20.71 -10.00
C ARG A 119 -1.44 -21.22 -8.87
N THR A 120 -1.86 -22.47 -8.97
CA THR A 120 -2.48 -23.18 -7.84
C THR A 120 -1.43 -23.47 -6.77
N PRO A 121 -1.81 -23.85 -5.53
CA PRO A 121 -0.87 -24.28 -4.49
C PRO A 121 0.08 -25.40 -4.97
N GLU A 122 -0.38 -26.24 -5.91
CA GLU A 122 0.42 -27.32 -6.51
C GLU A 122 1.31 -26.84 -7.66
N GLY A 123 1.38 -25.53 -7.92
CA GLY A 123 2.22 -24.91 -8.94
C GLY A 123 1.68 -24.98 -10.39
N LYS A 124 0.45 -25.47 -10.59
CA LYS A 124 -0.20 -25.56 -11.92
C LYS A 124 -0.81 -24.22 -12.35
N THR A 125 -0.95 -23.99 -13.64
CA THR A 125 -1.69 -22.87 -14.21
C THR A 125 -3.18 -22.96 -13.84
N LEU A 126 -3.83 -21.81 -13.64
CA LEU A 126 -5.29 -21.78 -13.43
C LEU A 126 -6.02 -22.25 -14.70
N GLY A 127 -7.05 -23.07 -14.53
CA GLY A 127 -7.92 -23.48 -15.63
C GLY A 127 -8.76 -22.31 -16.17
N ARG A 128 -9.10 -22.34 -17.46
CA ARG A 128 -9.86 -21.29 -18.14
C ARG A 128 -11.15 -20.88 -17.40
N LYS A 129 -11.89 -21.86 -16.88
CA LYS A 129 -13.13 -21.61 -16.13
C LYS A 129 -12.87 -20.81 -14.85
N VAL A 130 -11.83 -21.17 -14.10
CA VAL A 130 -11.44 -20.46 -12.86
C VAL A 130 -10.99 -19.03 -13.18
N ILE A 131 -10.23 -18.83 -14.26
CA ILE A 131 -9.83 -17.49 -14.71
C ILE A 131 -11.07 -16.66 -15.01
N GLU A 132 -12.04 -17.19 -15.75
CA GLU A 132 -13.25 -16.49 -16.15
C GLU A 132 -14.13 -16.11 -14.93
N GLU A 133 -14.30 -17.03 -13.99
CA GLU A 133 -15.05 -16.79 -12.76
C GLU A 133 -14.40 -15.69 -11.91
N ARG A 134 -13.08 -15.76 -11.72
CA ARG A 134 -12.32 -14.74 -10.96
C ARG A 134 -12.32 -13.38 -11.66
N LEU A 135 -12.12 -13.37 -12.97
CA LEU A 135 -12.17 -12.16 -13.80
C LEU A 135 -13.51 -11.45 -13.64
N SER A 136 -14.61 -12.17 -13.89
CA SER A 136 -15.96 -11.61 -13.79
C SER A 136 -16.26 -11.08 -12.38
N GLY A 137 -15.87 -11.83 -11.34
CA GLY A 137 -16.02 -11.40 -9.95
C GLY A 137 -15.24 -10.12 -9.65
N LEU A 138 -13.98 -10.01 -10.09
CA LEU A 138 -13.16 -8.80 -9.87
C LEU A 138 -13.73 -7.57 -10.58
N LEU A 139 -14.20 -7.73 -11.82
CA LEU A 139 -14.81 -6.62 -12.56
C LEU A 139 -16.11 -6.14 -11.91
N GLN A 140 -16.96 -7.05 -11.42
CA GLN A 140 -18.18 -6.72 -10.70
C GLN A 140 -17.89 -6.05 -9.36
N ASP A 141 -16.97 -6.58 -8.56
CA ASP A 141 -16.55 -6.04 -7.27
C ASP A 141 -16.10 -4.57 -7.38
N LEU A 142 -15.38 -4.25 -8.46
CA LEU A 142 -14.87 -2.90 -8.75
C LEU A 142 -15.83 -2.07 -9.64
N ARG A 143 -17.02 -2.60 -9.98
CA ARG A 143 -18.04 -1.93 -10.81
C ARG A 143 -17.51 -1.44 -12.16
N VAL A 144 -16.73 -2.27 -12.82
CA VAL A 144 -16.18 -2.00 -14.16
C VAL A 144 -16.50 -3.13 -15.16
N ASP A 145 -17.43 -4.01 -14.80
CA ASP A 145 -17.91 -5.12 -15.64
C ASP A 145 -18.55 -4.65 -16.94
N HIS A 146 -19.26 -3.53 -16.93
CA HIS A 146 -19.86 -2.88 -18.10
C HIS A 146 -18.81 -2.32 -19.08
N LEU A 147 -17.55 -2.18 -18.66
CA LEU A 147 -16.42 -1.69 -19.46
C LEU A 147 -15.52 -2.82 -19.94
N ARG A 148 -15.93 -4.08 -19.79
CA ARG A 148 -15.13 -5.28 -20.01
C ARG A 148 -14.34 -5.23 -21.33
N ASP A 149 -15.01 -4.90 -22.43
CA ASP A 149 -14.45 -4.85 -23.77
C ASP A 149 -13.88 -3.47 -24.16
N SER A 150 -13.98 -2.50 -23.27
CA SER A 150 -13.47 -1.15 -23.51
C SER A 150 -11.95 -1.11 -23.49
N SER A 151 -11.37 -0.32 -24.41
CA SER A 151 -9.94 -0.05 -24.40
C SER A 151 -9.54 0.72 -23.14
N ALA A 152 -8.43 0.35 -22.52
CA ALA A 152 -7.90 1.04 -21.35
C ALA A 152 -7.58 2.53 -21.61
N LEU A 153 -7.38 2.93 -22.87
CA LEU A 153 -7.18 4.33 -23.25
C LEU A 153 -8.46 5.17 -23.16
N ALA A 154 -9.63 4.55 -23.26
CA ALA A 154 -10.92 5.25 -23.23
C ALA A 154 -11.44 5.49 -21.81
N LEU A 155 -10.78 4.91 -20.79
CA LEU A 155 -11.22 4.99 -19.39
C LEU A 155 -10.97 6.37 -18.78
N SER A 156 -11.95 6.84 -18.02
CA SER A 156 -11.75 7.96 -17.08
C SER A 156 -10.69 7.62 -16.02
N GLY A 157 -10.20 8.62 -15.29
CA GLY A 157 -9.21 8.42 -14.22
C GLY A 157 -9.69 7.45 -13.14
N GLY A 158 -10.94 7.58 -12.68
CA GLY A 158 -11.53 6.71 -11.67
C GLY A 158 -11.76 5.28 -12.17
N GLU A 159 -12.26 5.09 -13.39
CA GLU A 159 -12.40 3.76 -14.01
C GLU A 159 -11.05 3.08 -14.17
N ARG A 160 -10.05 3.80 -14.67
CA ARG A 160 -8.68 3.31 -14.79
C ARG A 160 -8.14 2.83 -13.45
N ARG A 161 -8.31 3.62 -12.38
CA ARG A 161 -7.85 3.25 -11.04
C ARG A 161 -8.54 1.99 -10.53
N ARG A 162 -9.84 1.83 -10.77
CA ARG A 162 -10.58 0.61 -10.43
C ARG A 162 -10.05 -0.62 -11.18
N VAL A 163 -9.71 -0.50 -12.47
CA VAL A 163 -9.11 -1.59 -13.25
C VAL A 163 -7.71 -1.95 -12.75
N GLU A 164 -6.88 -0.96 -12.37
CA GLU A 164 -5.56 -1.20 -11.77
C GLU A 164 -5.67 -1.97 -10.46
N ILE A 165 -6.69 -1.65 -9.64
CA ILE A 165 -6.95 -2.35 -8.39
C ILE A 165 -7.49 -3.76 -8.65
N ALA A 166 -8.41 -3.95 -9.62
CA ALA A 166 -8.87 -5.28 -10.04
C ALA A 166 -7.67 -6.16 -10.46
N ARG A 167 -6.73 -5.59 -11.20
CA ARG A 167 -5.50 -6.25 -11.60
C ARG A 167 -4.60 -6.59 -10.40
N ALA A 168 -4.47 -5.68 -9.43
CA ALA A 168 -3.73 -5.96 -8.20
C ALA A 168 -4.39 -7.08 -7.39
N LEU A 169 -5.71 -7.06 -7.26
CA LEU A 169 -6.49 -8.11 -6.57
C LEU A 169 -6.43 -9.47 -7.25
N ALA A 170 -6.16 -9.53 -8.56
CA ALA A 170 -5.98 -10.78 -9.29
C ALA A 170 -4.81 -11.61 -8.75
N THR A 171 -3.83 -10.99 -8.07
CA THR A 171 -2.73 -11.69 -7.38
C THR A 171 -3.11 -12.23 -6.01
N GLN A 172 -4.34 -11.99 -5.52
CA GLN A 172 -4.82 -12.34 -4.18
C GLN A 172 -3.91 -11.81 -3.06
N PRO A 173 -3.64 -10.49 -3.02
CA PRO A 173 -2.69 -9.92 -2.09
C PRO A 173 -3.20 -9.98 -0.64
N ARG A 174 -2.28 -10.13 0.29
CA ARG A 174 -2.50 -9.93 1.74
C ARG A 174 -2.31 -8.49 2.15
N PHE A 175 -1.41 -7.79 1.42
CA PHE A 175 -1.08 -6.38 1.63
C PHE A 175 -1.05 -5.64 0.30
N ILE A 176 -1.59 -4.42 0.29
CA ILE A 176 -1.50 -3.49 -0.85
C ILE A 176 -0.84 -2.20 -0.37
N LEU A 177 0.20 -1.77 -1.09
CA LEU A 177 0.90 -0.53 -0.86
C LEU A 177 0.46 0.50 -1.91
N LEU A 178 -0.10 1.63 -1.45
CA LEU A 178 -0.61 2.72 -2.29
C LEU A 178 0.33 3.92 -2.19
N ASP A 179 0.91 4.30 -3.32
CA ASP A 179 1.82 5.44 -3.44
C ASP A 179 1.05 6.67 -3.88
N GLU A 180 0.92 7.65 -3.00
CA GLU A 180 0.26 8.93 -3.21
C GLU A 180 -1.11 8.83 -3.94
N PRO A 181 -2.05 8.02 -3.43
CA PRO A 181 -3.32 7.77 -4.11
C PRO A 181 -4.22 9.01 -4.23
N PHE A 182 -4.00 10.05 -3.41
CA PHE A 182 -4.77 11.31 -3.43
C PHE A 182 -4.06 12.45 -4.16
N ALA A 183 -2.88 12.22 -4.73
CA ALA A 183 -2.12 13.28 -5.39
C ALA A 183 -2.77 13.71 -6.71
N GLY A 184 -3.03 15.01 -6.83
CA GLY A 184 -3.50 15.63 -8.08
C GLY A 184 -4.89 15.21 -8.56
N ILE A 185 -5.75 14.69 -7.66
CA ILE A 185 -7.11 14.28 -7.99
C ILE A 185 -8.15 15.25 -7.43
N ASP A 186 -9.33 15.30 -8.03
CA ASP A 186 -10.46 16.11 -7.59
C ASP A 186 -11.18 15.48 -6.37
N PRO A 187 -12.01 16.27 -5.63
CA PRO A 187 -12.70 15.79 -4.43
C PRO A 187 -13.62 14.57 -4.66
N ILE A 188 -14.20 14.42 -5.86
CA ILE A 188 -15.05 13.27 -6.18
C ILE A 188 -14.20 12.02 -6.29
N ALA A 189 -13.04 12.11 -6.94
CA ALA A 189 -12.09 11.01 -7.05
C ALA A 189 -11.49 10.61 -5.68
N VAL A 190 -11.30 11.57 -4.75
CA VAL A 190 -10.90 11.28 -3.37
C VAL A 190 -11.91 10.32 -2.70
N ILE A 191 -13.21 10.63 -2.80
CA ILE A 191 -14.28 9.77 -2.21
C ILE A 191 -14.25 8.37 -2.82
N GLU A 192 -14.00 8.25 -4.13
CA GLU A 192 -13.87 6.95 -4.79
C GLU A 192 -12.68 6.14 -4.25
N ILE A 193 -11.52 6.76 -4.09
CA ILE A 193 -10.32 6.11 -3.52
C ILE A 193 -10.60 5.67 -2.08
N GLN A 194 -11.23 6.52 -1.26
CA GLN A 194 -11.60 6.18 0.12
C GLN A 194 -12.53 4.96 0.17
N ARG A 195 -13.53 4.87 -0.72
CA ARG A 195 -14.41 3.70 -0.85
C ARG A 195 -13.63 2.45 -1.23
N ILE A 196 -12.68 2.55 -2.15
CA ILE A 196 -11.83 1.45 -2.56
C ILE A 196 -10.95 0.97 -1.39
N VAL A 197 -10.32 1.87 -0.65
CA VAL A 197 -9.52 1.50 0.54
C VAL A 197 -10.38 0.80 1.58
N SER A 198 -11.59 1.31 1.84
CA SER A 198 -12.56 0.67 2.75
C SER A 198 -12.97 -0.73 2.25
N PHE A 199 -13.16 -0.90 0.95
CA PHE A 199 -13.45 -2.20 0.34
C PHE A 199 -12.26 -3.18 0.51
N LEU A 200 -11.02 -2.75 0.30
CA LEU A 200 -9.82 -3.57 0.51
C LEU A 200 -9.70 -4.01 1.97
N LYS A 201 -9.89 -3.07 2.92
CA LYS A 201 -9.92 -3.35 4.35
C LYS A 201 -11.00 -4.37 4.70
N GLY A 202 -12.24 -4.20 4.18
CA GLY A 202 -13.36 -5.12 4.38
C GLY A 202 -13.10 -6.54 3.86
N ARG A 203 -12.21 -6.70 2.89
CA ARG A 203 -11.70 -8.00 2.41
C ARG A 203 -10.58 -8.57 3.25
N GLY A 204 -10.21 -7.91 4.32
CA GLY A 204 -9.13 -8.31 5.20
C GLY A 204 -7.73 -8.08 4.60
N ILE A 205 -7.60 -7.17 3.62
CA ILE A 205 -6.30 -6.80 3.04
C ILE A 205 -5.71 -5.67 3.88
N GLY A 206 -4.45 -5.81 4.33
CA GLY A 206 -3.71 -4.72 4.96
C GLY A 206 -3.29 -3.68 3.94
N VAL A 207 -3.48 -2.40 4.23
CA VAL A 207 -3.17 -1.31 3.30
C VAL A 207 -2.15 -0.37 3.93
N LEU A 208 -1.03 -0.10 3.22
CA LEU A 208 -0.09 0.96 3.57
C LEU A 208 -0.21 2.09 2.56
N ILE A 209 -0.42 3.31 3.04
CA ILE A 209 -0.60 4.49 2.20
C ILE A 209 0.49 5.51 2.54
N THR A 210 1.16 6.05 1.52
CA THR A 210 1.94 7.29 1.64
C THR A 210 1.29 8.37 0.79
N ASP A 211 1.13 9.57 1.35
CA ASP A 211 0.52 10.70 0.63
C ASP A 211 0.94 12.05 1.23
N HIS A 212 0.74 13.11 0.46
CA HIS A 212 0.90 14.50 0.91
C HIS A 212 -0.42 15.08 1.46
N ASN A 213 -1.56 14.52 1.07
CA ASN A 213 -2.89 14.91 1.54
C ASN A 213 -3.20 14.31 2.91
N VAL A 214 -2.69 14.94 3.95
CA VAL A 214 -2.74 14.45 5.32
C VAL A 214 -4.16 14.21 5.80
N ARG A 215 -5.08 15.17 5.54
CA ARG A 215 -6.49 15.09 5.98
C ARG A 215 -7.18 13.88 5.38
N GLU A 216 -7.05 13.70 4.07
CA GLU A 216 -7.69 12.60 3.34
C GLU A 216 -7.14 11.24 3.78
N THR A 217 -5.82 11.18 4.02
CA THR A 217 -5.17 9.96 4.46
C THR A 217 -5.53 9.61 5.91
N LEU A 218 -5.43 10.56 6.85
CA LEU A 218 -5.82 10.32 8.24
C LEU A 218 -7.31 9.95 8.36
N GLY A 219 -8.17 10.51 7.50
CA GLY A 219 -9.62 10.22 7.49
C GLY A 219 -9.99 8.77 7.21
N ILE A 220 -9.06 7.96 6.66
CA ILE A 220 -9.30 6.54 6.33
C ILE A 220 -8.37 5.56 7.04
N CYS A 221 -7.34 6.06 7.73
CA CYS A 221 -6.39 5.22 8.43
C CYS A 221 -6.91 4.78 9.80
N ASP A 222 -6.56 3.54 10.19
CA ASP A 222 -6.71 3.08 11.59
C ASP A 222 -5.57 3.62 12.44
N HIS A 223 -4.35 3.63 11.87
CA HIS A 223 -3.13 4.17 12.49
C HIS A 223 -2.30 4.92 11.46
N ALA A 224 -1.46 5.83 11.95
CA ALA A 224 -0.47 6.48 11.13
C ALA A 224 0.90 6.53 11.82
N TYR A 225 1.94 6.51 11.00
CA TYR A 225 3.33 6.78 11.38
C TYR A 225 3.73 8.10 10.77
N ILE A 226 4.20 9.02 11.60
CA ILE A 226 4.76 10.29 11.14
C ILE A 226 6.27 10.16 11.09
N ILE A 227 6.82 10.31 9.89
CA ILE A 227 8.27 10.30 9.67
C ILE A 227 8.79 11.74 9.68
N SER A 228 9.86 11.99 10.42
CA SER A 228 10.63 13.23 10.38
C SER A 228 12.12 12.89 10.48
N GLU A 229 12.95 13.55 9.67
CA GLU A 229 14.40 13.36 9.67
C GLU A 229 14.85 11.89 9.64
N GLY A 230 14.18 11.08 8.84
CA GLY A 230 14.51 9.66 8.67
C GLY A 230 14.16 8.76 9.85
N ARG A 231 13.34 9.21 10.81
CA ARG A 231 12.91 8.48 12.00
C ARG A 231 11.40 8.54 12.18
N VAL A 232 10.83 7.62 12.91
CA VAL A 232 9.43 7.71 13.35
C VAL A 232 9.35 8.72 14.47
N LEU A 233 8.71 9.85 14.20
CA LEU A 233 8.44 10.92 15.17
C LEU A 233 7.29 10.56 16.09
N ALA A 234 6.21 10.03 15.51
CA ALA A 234 5.01 9.63 16.24
C ALA A 234 4.32 8.46 15.55
N LYS A 235 3.59 7.66 16.33
CA LYS A 235 2.70 6.60 15.89
C LYS A 235 1.42 6.67 16.73
N GLY A 236 0.27 6.49 16.10
CA GLY A 236 -1.01 6.45 16.82
C GLY A 236 -2.20 6.43 15.90
N THR A 237 -3.39 6.45 16.47
CA THR A 237 -4.65 6.71 15.79
C THR A 237 -4.66 8.12 15.17
N PRO A 238 -5.52 8.41 14.18
CA PRO A 238 -5.64 9.77 13.64
C PRO A 238 -5.83 10.85 14.70
N ALA A 239 -6.64 10.59 15.73
CA ALA A 239 -6.86 11.54 16.83
C ALA A 239 -5.57 11.80 17.63
N GLU A 240 -4.84 10.74 18.02
CA GLU A 240 -3.57 10.86 18.73
C GLU A 240 -2.51 11.61 17.91
N ILE A 241 -2.47 11.39 16.58
CA ILE A 241 -1.56 12.10 15.67
C ILE A 241 -1.89 13.60 15.61
N VAL A 242 -3.17 13.95 15.49
CA VAL A 242 -3.64 15.35 15.40
C VAL A 242 -3.42 16.10 16.72
N ASP A 243 -3.56 15.42 17.86
CA ASP A 243 -3.38 16.01 19.19
C ASP A 243 -1.90 16.09 19.62
N ASN A 244 -1.00 15.41 18.92
CA ASN A 244 0.42 15.39 19.25
C ASN A 244 1.07 16.76 18.98
N ALA A 245 1.55 17.42 20.03
CA ALA A 245 2.13 18.77 19.97
C ALA A 245 3.38 18.83 19.06
N GLU A 246 4.22 17.79 19.06
CA GLU A 246 5.42 17.74 18.24
C GLU A 246 5.09 17.55 16.77
N VAL A 247 4.11 16.69 16.44
CA VAL A 247 3.59 16.50 15.08
C VAL A 247 2.98 17.80 14.55
N ARG A 248 2.21 18.52 15.37
CA ARG A 248 1.65 19.82 14.99
C ARG A 248 2.76 20.83 14.68
N ARG A 249 3.76 20.93 15.55
CA ARG A 249 4.89 21.84 15.36
C ARG A 249 5.69 21.57 14.10
N VAL A 250 5.97 20.30 13.80
CA VAL A 250 6.91 19.90 12.73
C VAL A 250 6.22 19.69 11.37
N TYR A 251 4.93 19.31 11.38
CA TYR A 251 4.29 18.81 10.16
C TYR A 251 2.89 19.39 9.88
N LEU A 252 1.96 19.33 10.86
CA LEU A 252 0.57 19.69 10.59
C LEU A 252 0.31 21.20 10.62
N GLY A 253 1.07 21.95 11.44
CA GLY A 253 0.76 23.34 11.79
C GLY A 253 -0.26 23.45 12.93
N GLU A 254 -0.21 24.57 13.66
CA GLU A 254 -1.03 24.78 14.86
C GLU A 254 -2.54 24.82 14.61
N HIS A 255 -2.95 25.24 13.40
CA HIS A 255 -4.35 25.40 13.01
C HIS A 255 -4.94 24.22 12.27
N PHE A 256 -4.21 23.10 12.12
CA PHE A 256 -4.71 21.91 11.45
C PHE A 256 -5.96 21.35 12.17
N ARG A 257 -7.01 21.05 11.38
CA ARG A 257 -8.24 20.39 11.84
C ARG A 257 -8.61 19.30 10.84
N MET A 258 -9.13 18.17 11.34
CA MET A 258 -9.68 17.08 10.55
C MET A 258 -10.98 17.49 9.88
#